data_1f3ea549645a6a18f49778e3f5a356f2
#
_entry.id   1f3ea549645a6a18f49778e3f5a356f2
#
_cell.length_a   1.000
_cell.length_b   1.000
_cell.length_c   1.000
_cell.angle_alpha   90.00
_cell.angle_beta   90.00
_cell.angle_gamma   90.00
#
_symmetry.space_group_name_H-M   'P 1'
#
loop_
_entity.id
_entity.type
_entity.pdbx_description
1 polymer ?
#
loop_
_entity_poly.entity_id
_entity_poly.type
_entity_poly.pdbx_seq_one_letter_code
_entity_poly.pdbx_strand_id
1 'polypeptide(L)'
;MEKIDIDVWLYGDLARFAGESSQGSFANLQMSLPPGATVGDLLTKLQMATDQRGFTFINGNLSAMPGMQTDLKHEIKAGDRIAFFHLQSMWPFQYRHGVSVTEEINEALHGQINKALHHTYKK
;
A
#
# COMPACT_ATOMS: atom_id res chain seq x y z
N MET A 1 5.23 8.14 -25.95
CA MET A 1 4.34 8.24 -24.79
C MET A 1 5.17 8.24 -23.54
N GLU A 2 4.91 9.19 -22.70
CA GLU A 2 5.61 9.25 -21.42
C GLU A 2 5.11 8.14 -20.50
N LYS A 3 6.03 7.63 -19.71
CA LYS A 3 5.71 6.68 -18.66
C LYS A 3 6.47 7.08 -17.41
N ILE A 4 5.91 6.73 -16.27
CA ILE A 4 6.61 6.93 -15.01
C ILE A 4 7.21 5.59 -14.56
N ASP A 5 8.41 5.66 -14.03
CA ASP A 5 9.10 4.48 -13.49
C ASP A 5 8.94 4.47 -11.98
N ILE A 6 8.59 3.31 -11.45
CA ILE A 6 8.36 3.14 -10.03
C ILE A 6 9.08 1.89 -9.53
N ASP A 7 9.30 1.85 -8.23
CA ASP A 7 9.96 0.75 -7.53
C ASP A 7 8.91 0.03 -6.67
N VAL A 8 8.64 -1.24 -7.00
CA VAL A 8 7.60 -2.01 -6.32
C VAL A 8 8.23 -3.15 -5.54
N TRP A 9 7.84 -3.29 -4.28
CA TRP A 9 8.30 -4.38 -3.42
C TRP A 9 7.10 -5.21 -2.99
N LEU A 10 7.24 -6.52 -3.12
CA LEU A 10 6.23 -7.48 -2.71
C LEU A 10 6.84 -8.38 -1.65
N TYR A 11 6.22 -8.45 -0.49
CA TYR A 11 6.75 -9.20 0.65
C TYR A 11 5.86 -10.37 1.00
N GLY A 12 6.49 -11.42 1.52
CA GLY A 12 5.78 -12.61 1.91
C GLY A 12 5.18 -13.32 0.71
N ASP A 13 4.00 -13.83 0.89
CA ASP A 13 3.31 -14.61 -0.14
C ASP A 13 3.00 -13.79 -1.40
N LEU A 14 2.98 -12.48 -1.29
CA LEU A 14 2.73 -11.62 -2.44
C LEU A 14 3.86 -11.68 -3.47
N ALA A 15 5.02 -12.17 -3.09
CA ALA A 15 6.14 -12.30 -4.03
C ALA A 15 5.78 -13.17 -5.24
N ARG A 16 4.79 -14.07 -5.10
CA ARG A 16 4.36 -14.93 -6.21
C ARG A 16 3.83 -14.13 -7.41
N PHE A 17 3.35 -12.90 -7.18
CA PHE A 17 2.84 -12.07 -8.26
C PHE A 17 3.94 -11.50 -9.14
N ALA A 18 5.19 -11.62 -8.72
CA ALA A 18 6.33 -11.18 -9.50
C ALA A 18 6.87 -12.25 -10.46
N GLY A 19 6.34 -13.48 -10.37
CA GLY A 19 6.78 -14.58 -11.22
C GLY A 19 8.26 -14.85 -11.06
N GLU A 20 9.01 -14.74 -12.16
CA GLU A 20 10.45 -15.04 -12.16
C GLU A 20 11.27 -14.06 -11.29
N SER A 21 10.74 -12.88 -11.02
CA SER A 21 11.44 -11.90 -10.18
C SER A 21 11.33 -12.21 -8.69
N SER A 22 10.54 -13.22 -8.32
CA SER A 22 10.37 -13.58 -6.92
C SER A 22 11.65 -14.18 -6.35
N GLN A 23 12.04 -13.72 -5.17
CA GLN A 23 13.17 -14.24 -4.41
C GLN A 23 12.70 -15.16 -3.27
N GLY A 24 11.48 -15.68 -3.39
CA GLY A 24 10.89 -16.54 -2.35
C GLY A 24 10.09 -15.74 -1.34
N SER A 25 10.74 -15.07 -0.41
CA SER A 25 10.05 -14.30 0.64
C SER A 25 9.81 -12.85 0.25
N PHE A 26 10.34 -12.40 -0.87
CA PHE A 26 10.10 -11.04 -1.36
C PHE A 26 10.39 -10.97 -2.85
N ALA A 27 9.96 -9.87 -3.46
CA ALA A 27 10.31 -9.54 -4.85
C ALA A 27 10.42 -8.03 -4.98
N ASN A 28 11.34 -7.59 -5.83
CA ASN A 28 11.46 -6.19 -6.19
C ASN A 28 11.27 -6.06 -7.70
N LEU A 29 10.35 -5.21 -8.09
CA LEU A 29 10.03 -4.98 -9.49
C LEU A 29 10.26 -3.52 -9.85
N GLN A 30 10.93 -3.29 -10.97
CA GLN A 30 10.98 -1.97 -11.58
C GLN A 30 9.89 -1.94 -12.64
N MET A 31 8.88 -1.10 -12.44
CA MET A 31 7.71 -1.08 -13.31
C MET A 31 7.52 0.30 -13.92
N SER A 32 6.92 0.32 -15.09
CA SER A 32 6.55 1.56 -15.77
C SER A 32 5.04 1.63 -15.91
N LEU A 33 4.48 2.79 -15.59
CA LEU A 33 3.04 3.02 -15.64
C LEU A 33 2.77 4.30 -16.44
N PRO A 34 1.56 4.44 -17.03
CA PRO A 34 1.18 5.72 -17.64
C PRO A 34 1.12 6.82 -16.57
N PRO A 35 1.41 8.07 -16.94
CA PRO A 35 1.23 9.17 -16.00
C PRO A 35 -0.22 9.23 -15.51
N GLY A 36 -0.41 9.53 -14.23
CA GLY A 36 -1.74 9.57 -13.64
C GLY A 36 -2.25 8.23 -13.13
N ALA A 37 -1.46 7.15 -13.29
CA ALA A 37 -1.85 5.84 -12.78
C ALA A 37 -2.02 5.86 -11.26
N THR A 38 -2.95 5.07 -10.78
CA THR A 38 -3.27 4.97 -9.35
C THR A 38 -2.79 3.65 -8.78
N VAL A 39 -2.85 3.54 -7.45
CA VAL A 39 -2.55 2.27 -6.79
C VAL A 39 -3.48 1.16 -7.32
N GLY A 40 -4.76 1.48 -7.54
CA GLY A 40 -5.69 0.52 -8.14
C GLY A 40 -5.24 0.02 -9.49
N ASP A 41 -4.70 0.92 -10.33
CA ASP A 41 -4.18 0.55 -11.64
C ASP A 41 -2.96 -0.38 -11.50
N LEU A 42 -2.10 -0.10 -10.53
CA LEU A 42 -0.93 -0.95 -10.25
C LEU A 42 -1.36 -2.35 -9.83
N LEU A 43 -2.35 -2.45 -8.93
CA LEU A 43 -2.87 -3.74 -8.50
C LEU A 43 -3.43 -4.52 -9.67
N THR A 44 -4.16 -3.85 -10.56
CA THR A 44 -4.69 -4.50 -11.76
C THR A 44 -3.56 -5.03 -12.64
N LYS A 45 -2.50 -4.25 -12.81
CA LYS A 45 -1.36 -4.68 -13.61
C LYS A 45 -0.65 -5.88 -13.01
N LEU A 46 -0.59 -5.94 -11.69
CA LEU A 46 -0.01 -7.09 -10.96
C LEU A 46 -0.97 -8.28 -10.90
N GLN A 47 -2.21 -8.09 -11.29
CA GLN A 47 -3.26 -9.10 -11.18
C GLN A 47 -3.49 -9.53 -9.73
N MET A 48 -3.35 -8.57 -8.82
CA MET A 48 -3.49 -8.80 -7.38
C MET A 48 -4.75 -8.10 -6.88
N ALA A 49 -5.67 -8.86 -6.26
CA ALA A 49 -6.84 -8.28 -5.66
C ALA A 49 -6.46 -7.44 -4.44
N THR A 50 -7.15 -6.34 -4.21
CA THR A 50 -6.79 -5.45 -3.11
C THR A 50 -6.89 -6.12 -1.75
N ASP A 51 -7.80 -7.08 -1.59
CA ASP A 51 -7.98 -7.78 -0.31
C ASP A 51 -6.91 -8.85 -0.06
N GLN A 52 -6.02 -9.09 -1.01
CA GLN A 52 -4.89 -10.00 -0.81
C GLN A 52 -3.72 -9.30 -0.14
N ARG A 53 -3.69 -7.99 -0.15
CA ARG A 53 -2.61 -7.23 0.48
C ARG A 53 -2.95 -6.86 1.91
N GLY A 54 -1.92 -6.81 2.73
CA GLY A 54 -2.03 -6.32 4.10
C GLY A 54 -1.57 -4.86 4.16
N PHE A 55 -0.54 -4.61 4.95
CA PHE A 55 0.02 -3.27 5.05
C PHE A 55 0.67 -2.86 3.72
N THR A 56 0.45 -1.62 3.33
CA THR A 56 1.02 -1.05 2.12
C THR A 56 1.68 0.29 2.47
N PHE A 57 2.89 0.50 1.96
CA PHE A 57 3.64 1.72 2.21
C PHE A 57 4.00 2.38 0.88
N ILE A 58 3.87 3.70 0.83
CA ILE A 58 4.30 4.51 -0.31
C ILE A 58 5.37 5.46 0.19
N ASN A 59 6.60 5.30 -0.32
CA ASN A 59 7.76 6.10 0.12
C ASN A 59 7.95 6.05 1.64
N GLY A 60 7.68 4.89 2.25
CA GLY A 60 7.81 4.72 3.69
C GLY A 60 6.62 5.17 4.51
N ASN A 61 5.59 5.71 3.87
CA ASN A 61 4.37 6.16 4.54
C ASN A 61 3.29 5.09 4.42
N LEU A 62 2.65 4.77 5.53
CA LEU A 62 1.57 3.78 5.53
C LEU A 62 0.40 4.30 4.70
N SER A 63 -0.03 3.53 3.70
CA SER A 63 -1.14 3.93 2.81
C SER A 63 -2.34 3.01 2.89
N ALA A 64 -2.17 1.78 3.38
CA ALA A 64 -3.27 0.83 3.54
C ALA A 64 -2.92 -0.20 4.59
N MET A 65 -3.96 -0.79 5.19
CA MET A 65 -3.81 -1.87 6.16
C MET A 65 -5.04 -2.77 6.06
N PRO A 66 -5.02 -3.97 6.65
CA PRO A 66 -6.18 -4.86 6.58
C PRO A 66 -7.44 -4.14 7.06
N GLY A 67 -8.49 -4.19 6.24
CA GLY A 67 -9.75 -3.52 6.53
C GLY A 67 -9.77 -2.02 6.25
N MET A 68 -8.66 -1.44 5.81
CA MET A 68 -8.59 -0.01 5.52
C MET A 68 -7.71 0.22 4.29
N GLN A 69 -8.31 0.06 3.13
CA GLN A 69 -7.63 0.14 1.84
C GLN A 69 -8.13 1.37 1.07
N THR A 70 -7.76 2.53 1.58
CA THR A 70 -8.27 3.81 1.10
C THR A 70 -7.45 4.42 -0.02
N ASP A 71 -6.37 3.74 -0.42
CA ASP A 71 -5.38 4.30 -1.34
C ASP A 71 -5.60 3.93 -2.81
N LEU A 72 -6.71 3.28 -3.15
CA LEU A 72 -6.93 2.80 -4.52
C LEU A 72 -6.90 3.92 -5.55
N LYS A 73 -7.31 5.11 -5.17
CA LYS A 73 -7.32 6.27 -6.06
C LYS A 73 -6.09 7.17 -5.89
N HIS A 74 -5.16 6.76 -5.04
CA HIS A 74 -3.92 7.53 -4.84
C HIS A 74 -3.11 7.52 -6.13
N GLU A 75 -2.76 8.70 -6.64
CA GLU A 75 -1.97 8.83 -7.85
C GLU A 75 -0.51 8.54 -7.56
N ILE A 76 0.08 7.65 -8.37
CA ILE A 76 1.48 7.29 -8.24
C ILE A 76 2.32 8.28 -9.05
N LYS A 77 3.44 8.69 -8.52
CA LYS A 77 4.36 9.63 -9.16
C LYS A 77 5.64 8.92 -9.59
N ALA A 78 6.32 9.50 -10.56
CA ALA A 78 7.61 8.98 -11.00
C ALA A 78 8.58 8.89 -9.82
N GLY A 79 9.27 7.77 -9.71
CA GLY A 79 10.22 7.54 -8.64
C GLY A 79 9.63 7.04 -7.34
N ASP A 80 8.32 6.88 -7.26
CA ASP A 80 7.69 6.37 -6.04
C ASP A 80 8.13 4.93 -5.75
N ARG A 81 8.23 4.64 -4.46
CA ARG A 81 8.52 3.30 -3.97
C ARG A 81 7.29 2.79 -3.23
N ILE A 82 6.75 1.67 -3.71
CA ILE A 82 5.54 1.10 -3.17
C ILE A 82 5.83 -0.30 -2.66
N ALA A 83 5.51 -0.55 -1.39
CA ALA A 83 5.76 -1.84 -0.75
C ALA A 83 4.44 -2.45 -0.29
N PHE A 84 4.16 -3.65 -0.78
CA PHE A 84 2.97 -4.42 -0.39
C PHE A 84 3.40 -5.58 0.50
N PHE A 85 2.74 -5.73 1.63
CA PHE A 85 2.99 -6.84 2.56
C PHE A 85 1.80 -7.80 2.53
N HIS A 86 2.10 -9.09 2.63
CA HIS A 86 1.07 -10.11 2.67
C HIS A 86 0.14 -9.87 3.87
N LEU A 87 -1.11 -10.27 3.72
CA LEU A 87 -2.15 -10.04 4.72
C LEU A 87 -1.77 -10.61 6.10
N GLN A 88 -1.04 -11.71 6.12
CA GLN A 88 -0.62 -12.37 7.36
C GLN A 88 0.78 -11.97 7.82
N SER A 89 1.42 -11.06 7.09
CA SER A 89 2.74 -10.58 7.50
C SER A 89 2.62 -9.72 8.75
N MET A 90 3.59 -9.85 9.64
CA MET A 90 3.66 -8.96 10.79
C MET A 90 4.05 -7.56 10.32
N TRP A 91 3.55 -6.55 11.00
CA TRP A 91 3.96 -5.19 10.71
C TRP A 91 5.47 -5.08 10.92
N PRO A 92 6.25 -4.69 9.89
CA PRO A 92 7.70 -4.63 10.01
C PRO A 92 8.14 -3.73 11.15
N PHE A 93 9.13 -4.17 11.90
CA PHE A 93 9.60 -3.46 13.08
C PHE A 93 9.99 -2.01 12.76
N GLN A 94 10.65 -1.80 11.62
CA GLN A 94 11.12 -0.48 11.24
C GLN A 94 9.99 0.53 10.98
N TYR A 95 8.76 0.05 10.83
CA TYR A 95 7.60 0.91 10.58
C TYR A 95 6.68 1.03 11.79
N ARG A 96 7.02 0.42 12.92
CA ARG A 96 6.11 0.39 14.07
C ARG A 96 6.06 1.70 14.85
N HIS A 97 7.17 2.41 14.92
CA HIS A 97 7.28 3.62 15.73
C HIS A 97 7.47 4.82 14.84
N GLY A 98 6.69 5.88 15.11
CA GLY A 98 6.82 7.12 14.37
C GLY A 98 6.56 7.01 12.89
N VAL A 99 5.82 5.99 12.45
CA VAL A 99 5.52 5.83 11.05
C VAL A 99 4.63 6.97 10.57
N SER A 100 5.03 7.56 9.44
CA SER A 100 4.17 8.53 8.76
C SER A 100 3.12 7.80 7.96
N VAL A 101 2.00 8.44 7.74
CA VAL A 101 0.89 7.87 6.96
C VAL A 101 0.59 8.77 5.78
N THR A 102 0.00 8.18 4.75
CA THR A 102 -0.48 8.96 3.61
C THR A 102 -1.73 9.73 4.01
N GLU A 103 -2.07 10.75 3.21
CA GLU A 103 -3.24 11.57 3.46
C GLU A 103 -4.52 10.74 3.53
N GLU A 104 -4.65 9.77 2.65
CA GLU A 104 -5.83 8.90 2.60
C GLU A 104 -6.02 8.13 3.90
N ILE A 105 -4.94 7.56 4.44
CA ILE A 105 -5.00 6.83 5.70
C ILE A 105 -5.26 7.79 6.86
N ASN A 106 -4.62 8.94 6.84
CA ASN A 106 -4.80 9.95 7.89
C ASN A 106 -6.26 10.38 7.99
N GLU A 107 -6.90 10.65 6.87
CA GLU A 107 -8.31 11.01 6.84
C GLU A 107 -9.20 9.86 7.35
N ALA A 108 -8.91 8.63 6.94
CA ALA A 108 -9.69 7.47 7.37
C ALA A 108 -9.53 7.25 8.88
N LEU A 109 -8.32 7.39 9.41
CA LEU A 109 -8.09 7.23 10.84
C LEU A 109 -8.81 8.30 11.64
N HIS A 110 -8.76 9.54 11.17
CA HIS A 110 -9.48 10.64 11.84
C HIS A 110 -10.98 10.40 11.85
N GLY A 111 -11.54 9.93 10.75
CA GLY A 111 -12.95 9.60 10.67
C GLY A 111 -13.34 8.53 11.68
N GLN A 112 -12.54 7.49 11.82
CA GLN A 112 -12.81 6.43 12.77
C GLN A 112 -12.67 6.90 14.22
N ILE A 113 -11.66 7.69 14.50
CA ILE A 113 -11.47 8.26 15.84
C ILE A 113 -12.64 9.15 16.21
N ASN A 114 -13.07 10.01 15.31
CA ASN A 114 -14.20 10.88 15.55
C ASN A 114 -15.48 10.11 15.83
N LYS A 115 -15.70 9.02 15.10
CA LYS A 115 -16.85 8.14 15.36
C LYS A 115 -16.77 7.53 16.77
N ALA A 116 -15.62 7.04 17.15
CA ALA A 116 -15.43 6.44 18.46
C ALA A 116 -15.64 7.45 19.57
N LEU A 117 -15.08 8.64 19.43
CA LEU A 117 -15.23 9.71 20.43
C LEU A 117 -16.69 10.17 20.50
N HIS A 118 -17.34 10.32 19.38
CA HIS A 118 -18.74 10.72 19.34
C HIS A 118 -19.61 9.69 20.06
N HIS A 119 -19.35 8.42 19.84
CA HIS A 119 -20.03 7.32 20.54
C HIS A 119 -19.81 7.41 22.04
N THR A 120 -18.58 7.67 22.45
CA THR A 120 -18.22 7.74 23.86
C THR A 120 -18.94 8.87 24.56
N TYR A 121 -19.07 10.02 23.92
CA TYR A 121 -19.66 11.22 24.55
C TYR A 121 -21.17 11.29 24.43
N LYS A 122 -21.78 10.37 23.77
CA LYS A 122 -23.22 10.37 23.57
C LYS A 122 -24.00 9.70 24.67
N LYS A 123 -23.36 9.37 25.72
CA LYS A 123 -24.03 8.75 26.87
C LYS A 123 -24.90 9.71 27.62
#